data_af935fa0c24d97b669f40390cafd19c3
#
_entry.id   af935fa0c24d97b669f40390cafd19c3
#
_cell.length_a   1.000
_cell.length_b   1.000
_cell.length_c   1.000
_cell.angle_alpha   90.00
_cell.angle_beta   90.00
_cell.angle_gamma   90.00
#
_symmetry.space_group_name_H-M   'P 1'
#
loop_
_entity.id
_entity.type
_entity.pdbx_description
1 polymer ?
#
loop_
_entity_poly.entity_id
_entity_poly.type
_entity_poly.pdbx_seq_one_letter_code
_entity_poly.pdbx_strand_id
1 'polypeptide(L)'
;RMSRGLGDVYKRQAYSNAPVSSAARSTLITGCYAPRLGGSFHRRLQKVSMPEGLNMFPSYLRKAGYHTSNAAKTDYNCFLDKTAWDIVEGKIGEWRNRPDKNMPFFHVYTNAVTHEGKLQFKENALKEIPTHNDPASVTVHPYHPDTELFRYTYATFYDRIQDSDTALGKLIEMLENDDELDNTFVFYFGDNGGSLPGTKGYTTEGGLQVPLVVYVPRKWRDFLPVKVGQRADGFVSFMDLGPTLLHLAGISIPEGIEGTPFLGKDISLEQLN
;
A
#
# COMPACT_ATOMS: atom_id res chain seq x y z
N ARG A 1 -2.41 0.52 16.96
CA ARG A 1 -3.19 -0.34 17.90
C ARG A 1 -3.57 -1.70 17.32
N MET A 2 -3.69 -1.86 16.00
CA MET A 2 -4.05 -3.14 15.37
C MET A 2 -2.97 -4.24 15.50
N SER A 3 -1.70 -3.91 15.71
CA SER A 3 -0.62 -4.89 15.84
C SER A 3 -0.64 -5.71 17.14
N ARG A 4 -1.55 -5.44 18.07
CA ARG A 4 -1.59 -6.10 19.39
C ARG A 4 -2.66 -7.19 19.49
N GLY A 5 -2.59 -8.21 18.66
CA GLY A 5 -3.42 -9.39 18.85
C GLY A 5 -3.97 -10.08 17.62
N LEU A 6 -3.83 -9.49 16.42
CA LEU A 6 -4.42 -10.02 15.18
C LEU A 6 -3.47 -10.92 14.36
N GLY A 7 -2.23 -11.13 14.82
CA GLY A 7 -1.27 -11.97 14.08
C GLY A 7 -0.52 -11.23 12.98
N ASP A 8 -0.40 -9.92 13.13
CA ASP A 8 0.24 -9.04 12.14
C ASP A 8 1.75 -9.23 12.09
N VAL A 9 2.33 -9.16 10.90
CA VAL A 9 3.77 -9.01 10.68
C VAL A 9 4.05 -7.57 10.33
N TYR A 10 4.79 -6.86 11.20
CA TYR A 10 5.27 -5.51 10.93
C TYR A 10 6.68 -5.57 10.36
N LYS A 11 6.89 -5.08 9.13
CA LYS A 11 8.21 -4.91 8.53
C LYS A 11 8.66 -3.46 8.61
N ARG A 12 9.83 -3.22 9.20
CA ARG A 12 10.45 -1.89 9.25
C ARG A 12 11.21 -1.52 7.97
N GLN A 13 11.44 -2.48 7.08
CA GLN A 13 12.24 -2.31 5.86
C GLN A 13 11.40 -2.57 4.60
N ALA A 14 10.24 -1.94 4.53
CA ALA A 14 9.46 -1.90 3.31
C ALA A 14 9.71 -0.58 2.57
N TYR A 15 9.94 -0.71 1.26
CA TYR A 15 10.32 0.43 0.42
C TYR A 15 9.43 0.55 -0.80
N SER A 16 9.00 1.77 -1.05
CA SER A 16 8.51 2.18 -2.36
C SER A 16 9.68 2.30 -3.32
N ASN A 17 9.49 1.90 -4.57
CA ASN A 17 10.52 2.02 -5.62
C ASN A 17 10.65 3.44 -6.18
N ALA A 18 9.79 4.36 -5.76
CA ALA A 18 9.85 5.77 -6.11
C ALA A 18 9.19 6.63 -5.02
N PRO A 19 9.69 7.84 -4.78
CA PRO A 19 9.15 8.72 -3.74
C PRO A 19 7.88 9.47 -4.18
N VAL A 20 7.23 9.04 -5.27
CA VAL A 20 6.01 9.65 -5.82
C VAL A 20 5.02 8.60 -6.31
N SER A 21 3.73 8.89 -6.11
CA SER A 21 2.65 7.93 -6.29
C SER A 21 2.63 7.24 -7.66
N SER A 22 2.69 7.97 -8.78
CA SER A 22 2.47 7.36 -10.10
C SER A 22 3.57 6.39 -10.51
N ALA A 23 4.84 6.69 -10.22
CA ALA A 23 5.96 5.78 -10.48
C ALA A 23 5.93 4.57 -9.53
N ALA A 24 5.70 4.81 -8.23
CA ALA A 24 5.57 3.76 -7.23
C ALA A 24 4.42 2.80 -7.54
N ARG A 25 3.24 3.33 -7.83
CA ARG A 25 2.05 2.54 -8.15
C ARG A 25 2.17 1.78 -9.48
N SER A 26 2.90 2.33 -10.45
CA SER A 26 3.22 1.62 -11.69
C SER A 26 4.12 0.42 -11.44
N THR A 27 5.15 0.55 -10.62
CA THR A 27 6.01 -0.56 -10.18
C THR A 27 5.20 -1.62 -9.42
N LEU A 28 4.39 -1.19 -8.46
CA LEU A 28 3.55 -2.08 -7.66
C LEU A 28 2.62 -2.94 -8.52
N ILE A 29 1.90 -2.32 -9.46
CA ILE A 29 0.85 -3.02 -10.22
C ILE A 29 1.40 -3.92 -11.32
N THR A 30 2.63 -3.70 -11.73
CA THR A 30 3.27 -4.44 -12.83
C THR A 30 4.31 -5.45 -12.33
N GLY A 31 4.82 -5.30 -11.11
CA GLY A 31 5.94 -6.06 -10.60
C GLY A 31 7.25 -5.80 -11.37
N CYS A 32 7.37 -4.65 -12.03
CA CYS A 32 8.53 -4.25 -12.82
C CYS A 32 9.07 -2.90 -12.37
N TYR A 33 10.38 -2.72 -12.46
CA TYR A 33 10.99 -1.42 -12.21
C TYR A 33 10.45 -0.33 -13.14
N ALA A 34 10.18 0.85 -12.59
CA ALA A 34 9.69 1.98 -13.35
C ALA A 34 10.58 2.38 -14.55
N PRO A 35 11.92 2.28 -14.52
CA PRO A 35 12.76 2.48 -15.69
C PRO A 35 12.45 1.54 -16.86
N ARG A 36 12.23 0.24 -16.58
CA ARG A 36 11.86 -0.75 -17.61
C ARG A 36 10.51 -0.44 -18.25
N LEU A 37 9.57 0.09 -17.48
CA LEU A 37 8.30 0.58 -17.98
C LEU A 37 8.42 1.92 -18.73
N GLY A 38 9.59 2.59 -18.67
CA GLY A 38 9.71 3.99 -19.07
C GLY A 38 8.84 4.95 -18.23
N GLY A 39 8.46 4.54 -17.04
CA GLY A 39 7.48 5.20 -16.16
C GLY A 39 8.06 5.86 -14.90
N SER A 40 9.37 6.17 -14.87
CA SER A 40 10.06 6.73 -13.69
C SER A 40 9.61 8.14 -13.29
N PHE A 41 9.01 8.89 -14.20
CA PHE A 41 8.60 10.28 -13.96
C PHE A 41 7.23 10.35 -13.27
N HIS A 42 7.04 11.37 -12.45
CA HIS A 42 5.74 11.62 -11.86
C HIS A 42 4.75 12.12 -12.92
N ARG A 43 3.63 11.40 -13.08
CA ARG A 43 2.52 11.71 -14.00
C ARG A 43 2.97 12.16 -15.39
N ARG A 44 3.43 11.21 -16.19
CA ARG A 44 3.84 11.49 -17.58
C ARG A 44 2.72 12.14 -18.38
N LEU A 45 3.09 13.04 -19.31
CA LEU A 45 2.17 13.61 -20.28
C LEU A 45 1.53 12.52 -21.15
N GLN A 46 2.31 11.48 -21.51
CA GLN A 46 1.83 10.33 -22.24
C GLN A 46 2.09 9.06 -21.44
N LYS A 47 1.08 8.23 -21.32
CA LYS A 47 1.20 6.89 -20.75
C LYS A 47 2.01 6.00 -21.69
N VAL A 48 2.71 5.02 -21.13
CA VAL A 48 3.48 4.03 -21.88
C VAL A 48 2.70 2.73 -21.99
N SER A 49 2.97 1.98 -23.06
CA SER A 49 2.48 0.60 -23.17
C SER A 49 3.20 -0.30 -22.16
N MET A 50 2.52 -1.36 -21.76
CA MET A 50 3.15 -2.43 -21.01
C MET A 50 4.25 -3.07 -21.87
N PRO A 51 5.33 -3.60 -21.27
CA PRO A 51 6.28 -4.45 -21.95
C PRO A 51 5.56 -5.65 -22.61
N GLU A 52 6.06 -6.08 -23.77
CA GLU A 52 5.47 -7.23 -24.46
C GLU A 52 5.43 -8.48 -23.57
N GLY A 53 4.30 -9.19 -23.61
CA GLY A 53 4.08 -10.38 -22.80
C GLY A 53 3.78 -10.16 -21.32
N LEU A 54 3.77 -8.91 -20.85
CA LEU A 54 3.51 -8.57 -19.48
C LEU A 54 2.19 -7.80 -19.33
N ASN A 55 1.40 -8.22 -18.35
CA ASN A 55 0.16 -7.54 -17.94
C ASN A 55 0.28 -7.02 -16.49
N MET A 56 -0.61 -6.13 -16.09
CA MET A 56 -0.78 -5.78 -14.68
C MET A 56 -1.14 -7.06 -13.89
N PHE A 57 -0.51 -7.28 -12.73
CA PHE A 57 -0.67 -8.56 -12.03
C PHE A 57 -2.13 -8.92 -11.69
N PRO A 58 -3.08 -7.99 -11.45
CA PRO A 58 -4.47 -8.37 -11.21
C PRO A 58 -5.14 -9.09 -12.39
N SER A 59 -4.63 -8.91 -13.62
CA SER A 59 -5.16 -9.65 -14.79
C SER A 59 -4.95 -11.16 -14.67
N TYR A 60 -3.84 -11.57 -14.05
CA TYR A 60 -3.56 -12.99 -13.79
C TYR A 60 -4.46 -13.54 -12.69
N LEU A 61 -4.74 -12.76 -11.64
CA LEU A 61 -5.73 -13.12 -10.61
C LEU A 61 -7.12 -13.28 -11.22
N ARG A 62 -7.55 -12.32 -12.04
CA ARG A 62 -8.83 -12.35 -12.72
C ARG A 62 -8.95 -13.56 -13.65
N LYS A 63 -7.91 -13.86 -14.42
CA LYS A 63 -7.85 -15.07 -15.26
C LYS A 63 -7.96 -16.37 -14.44
N ALA A 64 -7.48 -16.36 -13.20
CA ALA A 64 -7.60 -17.48 -12.26
C ALA A 64 -8.95 -17.53 -11.51
N GLY A 65 -9.91 -16.67 -11.86
CA GLY A 65 -11.26 -16.67 -11.31
C GLY A 65 -11.49 -15.75 -10.13
N TYR A 66 -10.58 -14.83 -9.84
CA TYR A 66 -10.80 -13.81 -8.83
C TYR A 66 -11.67 -12.68 -9.37
N HIS A 67 -12.60 -12.19 -8.54
CA HIS A 67 -13.23 -10.89 -8.77
C HIS A 67 -12.26 -9.78 -8.40
N THR A 68 -11.91 -8.91 -9.34
CA THR A 68 -10.88 -7.89 -9.16
C THR A 68 -11.47 -6.48 -9.17
N SER A 69 -11.16 -5.68 -8.16
CA SER A 69 -11.71 -4.34 -8.04
C SER A 69 -10.70 -3.35 -7.47
N ASN A 70 -10.77 -2.10 -7.96
CA ASN A 70 -9.96 -1.00 -7.49
C ASN A 70 -10.87 0.18 -7.10
N ALA A 71 -10.77 0.62 -5.85
CA ALA A 71 -11.51 1.74 -5.33
C ALA A 71 -10.63 2.99 -5.25
N ALA A 72 -11.16 4.07 -5.78
CA ALA A 72 -10.68 5.43 -5.79
C ALA A 72 -9.52 5.71 -6.78
N LYS A 73 -8.31 5.25 -6.57
CA LYS A 73 -7.14 5.77 -7.32
C LYS A 73 -6.37 4.67 -8.06
N THR A 74 -6.12 4.86 -9.35
CA THR A 74 -5.16 4.08 -10.14
C THR A 74 -3.79 4.78 -10.23
N ASP A 75 -3.73 5.95 -10.85
CA ASP A 75 -2.55 6.82 -10.99
C ASP A 75 -1.32 6.10 -11.57
N TYR A 76 -1.54 5.26 -12.60
CA TYR A 76 -0.47 4.54 -13.29
C TYR A 76 0.10 5.35 -14.45
N ASN A 77 1.43 5.28 -14.66
CA ASN A 77 2.14 5.86 -15.80
C ASN A 77 2.03 5.03 -17.09
N CYS A 78 1.52 3.81 -17.00
CA CYS A 78 1.21 2.95 -18.14
C CYS A 78 -0.28 2.95 -18.46
N PHE A 79 -0.62 2.51 -19.67
CA PHE A 79 -2.02 2.31 -20.05
C PHE A 79 -2.66 1.27 -19.11
N LEU A 80 -3.90 1.55 -18.73
CA LEU A 80 -4.66 0.63 -17.91
C LEU A 80 -4.90 -0.66 -18.72
N ASP A 81 -4.49 -1.77 -18.14
CA ASP A 81 -4.83 -3.09 -18.68
C ASP A 81 -6.33 -3.35 -18.46
N LYS A 82 -7.07 -3.41 -19.56
CA LYS A 82 -8.53 -3.65 -19.54
C LYS A 82 -8.90 -5.02 -18.98
N THR A 83 -7.96 -5.95 -18.91
CA THR A 83 -8.16 -7.29 -18.37
C THR A 83 -7.87 -7.38 -16.87
N ALA A 84 -7.29 -6.33 -16.27
CA ALA A 84 -6.86 -6.35 -14.88
C ALA A 84 -8.01 -6.23 -13.87
N TRP A 85 -9.09 -5.56 -14.23
CA TRP A 85 -10.15 -5.19 -13.29
C TRP A 85 -11.54 -5.50 -13.81
N ASP A 86 -12.40 -6.07 -12.96
CA ASP A 86 -13.84 -6.10 -13.18
C ASP A 86 -14.47 -4.74 -12.88
N ILE A 87 -13.99 -4.08 -11.82
CA ILE A 87 -14.46 -2.74 -11.40
C ILE A 87 -13.25 -1.82 -11.21
N VAL A 88 -13.24 -0.70 -11.95
CA VAL A 88 -12.27 0.40 -11.80
C VAL A 88 -12.99 1.62 -11.25
N GLU A 89 -12.31 2.40 -10.41
CA GLU A 89 -12.88 3.58 -9.75
C GLU A 89 -14.14 3.28 -8.93
N GLY A 90 -14.21 2.05 -8.42
CA GLY A 90 -15.28 1.59 -7.55
C GLY A 90 -15.25 2.21 -6.16
N LYS A 91 -16.05 1.66 -5.27
CA LYS A 91 -16.14 2.06 -3.86
C LYS A 91 -15.43 1.04 -2.96
N ILE A 92 -15.19 1.41 -1.71
CA ILE A 92 -14.80 0.46 -0.69
C ILE A 92 -15.87 -0.63 -0.55
N GLY A 93 -15.46 -1.90 -0.44
CA GLY A 93 -16.41 -3.01 -0.29
C GLY A 93 -16.92 -3.64 -1.59
N GLU A 94 -16.25 -3.36 -2.73
CA GLU A 94 -16.64 -3.94 -4.04
C GLU A 94 -16.56 -5.47 -4.10
N TRP A 95 -15.92 -6.14 -3.15
CA TRP A 95 -15.99 -7.61 -3.03
C TRP A 95 -17.43 -8.12 -2.84
N ARG A 96 -18.35 -7.29 -2.35
CA ARG A 96 -19.78 -7.59 -2.19
C ARG A 96 -20.51 -7.73 -3.53
N ASN A 97 -19.97 -7.12 -4.59
CA ASN A 97 -20.55 -7.10 -5.94
C ASN A 97 -20.03 -8.24 -6.83
N ARG A 98 -19.26 -9.18 -6.28
CA ARG A 98 -18.82 -10.36 -7.03
C ARG A 98 -20.03 -11.23 -7.42
N PRO A 99 -20.05 -11.82 -8.64
CA PRO A 99 -21.19 -12.59 -9.15
C PRO A 99 -21.57 -13.79 -8.27
N ASP A 100 -20.59 -14.42 -7.62
CA ASP A 100 -20.77 -15.52 -6.69
C ASP A 100 -20.00 -15.22 -5.39
N LYS A 101 -20.66 -15.40 -4.25
CA LYS A 101 -20.03 -15.22 -2.93
C LYS A 101 -18.87 -16.15 -2.67
N ASN A 102 -18.84 -17.32 -3.33
CA ASN A 102 -17.72 -18.27 -3.22
C ASN A 102 -16.54 -17.90 -4.12
N MET A 103 -16.71 -16.97 -5.06
CA MET A 103 -15.64 -16.47 -5.91
C MET A 103 -14.61 -15.73 -5.05
N PRO A 104 -13.31 -16.05 -5.12
CA PRO A 104 -12.29 -15.29 -4.44
C PRO A 104 -12.23 -13.86 -4.99
N PHE A 105 -11.76 -12.92 -4.18
CA PHE A 105 -11.65 -11.53 -4.60
C PHE A 105 -10.27 -10.93 -4.34
N PHE A 106 -9.93 -9.95 -5.14
CA PHE A 106 -8.81 -9.05 -4.95
C PHE A 106 -9.34 -7.61 -5.00
N HIS A 107 -9.21 -6.88 -3.90
CA HIS A 107 -9.72 -5.52 -3.77
C HIS A 107 -8.60 -4.56 -3.38
N VAL A 108 -8.44 -3.48 -4.13
CA VAL A 108 -7.55 -2.37 -3.78
C VAL A 108 -8.38 -1.17 -3.34
N TYR A 109 -8.09 -0.64 -2.17
CA TYR A 109 -8.66 0.60 -1.68
C TYR A 109 -7.58 1.63 -1.39
N THR A 110 -7.68 2.80 -2.02
CA THR A 110 -6.76 3.92 -1.77
C THR A 110 -7.42 4.95 -0.89
N ASN A 111 -6.89 5.12 0.33
CA ASN A 111 -7.28 6.20 1.23
C ASN A 111 -6.32 7.39 1.05
N ALA A 112 -6.87 8.55 0.70
CA ALA A 112 -6.09 9.78 0.46
C ALA A 112 -6.01 10.70 1.70
N VAL A 113 -6.40 10.23 2.88
CA VAL A 113 -6.47 11.08 4.08
C VAL A 113 -5.10 11.59 4.52
N THR A 114 -4.02 10.82 4.25
CA THR A 114 -2.64 11.20 4.56
C THR A 114 -1.89 11.86 3.39
N HIS A 115 -2.59 12.13 2.25
CA HIS A 115 -1.97 12.77 1.09
C HIS A 115 -1.53 14.20 1.42
N GLU A 116 -0.41 14.67 0.81
CA GLU A 116 0.16 16.01 1.07
C GLU A 116 -0.83 17.16 0.92
N GLY A 117 -1.83 17.01 0.04
CA GLY A 117 -2.91 18.00 -0.10
C GLY A 117 -3.70 18.24 1.19
N LYS A 118 -3.62 17.34 2.18
CA LYS A 118 -4.24 17.52 3.50
C LYS A 118 -3.39 18.35 4.46
N LEU A 119 -2.14 18.63 4.10
CA LEU A 119 -1.25 19.56 4.79
C LEU A 119 -1.15 20.91 4.08
N GLN A 120 -1.85 21.11 2.97
CA GLN A 120 -1.96 22.38 2.27
C GLN A 120 -3.11 23.19 2.85
N PHE A 121 -2.88 23.83 3.96
CA PHE A 121 -3.85 24.67 4.66
C PHE A 121 -3.54 26.16 4.44
N LYS A 122 -4.56 27.01 4.63
CA LYS A 122 -4.43 28.46 4.53
C LYS A 122 -3.63 29.01 5.73
N GLU A 123 -3.03 30.19 5.56
CA GLU A 123 -2.20 30.85 6.57
C GLU A 123 -2.90 31.02 7.92
N ASN A 124 -4.20 31.26 7.91
CA ASN A 124 -4.99 31.43 9.13
C ASN A 124 -5.37 30.11 9.82
N ALA A 125 -5.09 28.94 9.22
CA ALA A 125 -5.49 27.64 9.76
C ALA A 125 -4.98 27.38 11.19
N LEU A 126 -3.77 27.87 11.52
CA LEU A 126 -3.20 27.73 12.86
C LEU A 126 -4.13 28.29 13.96
N LYS A 127 -4.89 29.34 13.64
CA LYS A 127 -5.79 30.03 14.58
C LYS A 127 -7.21 29.50 14.53
N GLU A 128 -7.65 28.97 13.39
CA GLU A 128 -9.05 28.65 13.11
C GLU A 128 -9.34 27.17 13.15
N ILE A 129 -8.35 26.29 12.90
CA ILE A 129 -8.55 24.84 12.80
C ILE A 129 -7.74 24.16 13.90
N PRO A 130 -8.38 23.69 14.97
CA PRO A 130 -7.69 22.98 16.04
C PRO A 130 -7.21 21.60 15.55
N THR A 131 -6.11 21.12 16.13
CA THR A 131 -5.61 19.75 15.96
C THR A 131 -5.99 18.89 17.16
N HIS A 132 -6.13 17.57 16.97
CA HIS A 132 -6.31 16.62 18.07
C HIS A 132 -5.01 16.39 18.84
N ASN A 133 -3.89 16.29 18.09
CA ASN A 133 -2.57 16.25 18.70
C ASN A 133 -2.15 17.66 19.08
N ASP A 134 -1.63 17.81 20.30
CA ASP A 134 -1.12 19.11 20.78
C ASP A 134 0.17 19.51 20.04
N PRO A 135 0.19 20.64 19.30
CA PRO A 135 1.40 21.13 18.63
C PRO A 135 2.59 21.35 19.59
N ALA A 136 2.34 21.65 20.86
CA ALA A 136 3.39 21.83 21.86
C ALA A 136 4.10 20.50 22.23
N SER A 137 3.40 19.38 22.09
CA SER A 137 3.90 18.04 22.46
C SER A 137 4.60 17.30 21.32
N VAL A 138 4.52 17.78 20.06
CA VAL A 138 5.14 17.11 18.93
C VAL A 138 6.66 17.28 18.93
N THR A 139 7.36 16.23 18.49
CA THR A 139 8.80 16.29 18.23
C THR A 139 9.05 16.66 16.77
N VAL A 140 9.62 17.84 16.55
CA VAL A 140 10.03 18.28 15.20
C VAL A 140 11.37 17.64 14.86
N HIS A 141 11.52 17.12 13.64
CA HIS A 141 12.79 16.53 13.19
C HIS A 141 13.92 17.60 13.19
N PRO A 142 15.17 17.24 13.51
CA PRO A 142 16.28 18.19 13.63
C PRO A 142 16.58 19.00 12.36
N TYR A 143 16.17 18.52 11.19
CA TYR A 143 16.34 19.20 9.91
C TYR A 143 15.19 20.14 9.54
N HIS A 144 14.15 20.22 10.36
CA HIS A 144 13.05 21.17 10.20
C HIS A 144 13.16 22.29 11.21
N PRO A 145 12.79 23.54 10.87
CA PRO A 145 12.75 24.63 11.83
C PRO A 145 11.65 24.38 12.87
N ASP A 146 12.01 24.53 14.13
CA ASP A 146 11.06 24.40 15.24
C ASP A 146 10.28 25.71 15.43
N THR A 147 9.24 25.87 14.61
CA THR A 147 8.34 27.03 14.62
C THR A 147 6.91 26.59 14.92
N GLU A 148 6.06 27.53 15.31
CA GLU A 148 4.62 27.29 15.52
C GLU A 148 3.98 26.63 14.30
N LEU A 149 4.30 27.08 13.08
CA LEU A 149 3.80 26.52 11.84
C LEU A 149 4.22 25.05 11.66
N PHE A 150 5.49 24.73 11.89
CA PHE A 150 5.95 23.34 11.76
C PHE A 150 5.35 22.45 12.83
N ARG A 151 5.24 22.89 14.07
CA ARG A 151 4.56 22.15 15.14
C ARG A 151 3.11 21.85 14.79
N TYR A 152 2.38 22.84 14.29
CA TYR A 152 1.01 22.68 13.80
C TYR A 152 0.94 21.70 12.63
N THR A 153 1.87 21.79 11.68
CA THR A 153 1.94 20.86 10.53
C THR A 153 2.17 19.41 10.98
N TYR A 154 3.06 19.20 11.96
CA TYR A 154 3.29 17.88 12.55
C TYR A 154 2.06 17.33 13.28
N ALA A 155 1.42 18.16 14.08
CA ALA A 155 0.18 17.77 14.78
C ALA A 155 -0.91 17.39 13.79
N THR A 156 -1.11 18.20 12.74
CA THR A 156 -2.05 17.88 11.64
C THR A 156 -1.67 16.58 10.93
N PHE A 157 -0.39 16.34 10.67
CA PHE A 157 0.07 15.09 10.05
C PHE A 157 -0.24 13.87 10.92
N TYR A 158 -0.03 13.96 12.23
CA TYR A 158 -0.38 12.88 13.17
C TYR A 158 -1.89 12.65 13.25
N ASP A 159 -2.70 13.70 13.20
CA ASP A 159 -4.16 13.58 13.10
C ASP A 159 -4.56 12.81 11.85
N ARG A 160 -3.95 13.09 10.69
CA ARG A 160 -4.23 12.36 9.44
C ARG A 160 -3.81 10.89 9.52
N ILE A 161 -2.75 10.55 10.24
CA ILE A 161 -2.35 9.16 10.49
C ILE A 161 -3.41 8.45 11.35
N GLN A 162 -3.94 9.10 12.37
CA GLN A 162 -5.03 8.55 13.19
C GLN A 162 -6.32 8.36 12.39
N ASP A 163 -6.65 9.30 11.49
CA ASP A 163 -7.78 9.16 10.57
C ASP A 163 -7.59 7.95 9.63
N SER A 164 -6.36 7.70 9.17
CA SER A 164 -6.03 6.53 8.34
C SER A 164 -6.18 5.22 9.11
N ASP A 165 -5.72 5.18 10.37
CA ASP A 165 -5.92 4.03 11.27
C ASP A 165 -7.41 3.74 11.49
N THR A 166 -8.20 4.79 11.71
CA THR A 166 -9.66 4.69 11.85
C THR A 166 -10.31 4.15 10.57
N ALA A 167 -9.87 4.60 9.40
CA ALA A 167 -10.40 4.12 8.13
C ALA A 167 -10.09 2.65 7.87
N LEU A 168 -8.87 2.21 8.26
CA LEU A 168 -8.49 0.81 8.21
C LEU A 168 -9.32 -0.03 9.18
N GLY A 169 -9.58 0.47 10.40
CA GLY A 169 -10.46 -0.20 11.38
C GLY A 169 -11.85 -0.44 10.81
N LYS A 170 -12.45 0.54 10.13
CA LYS A 170 -13.75 0.39 9.46
C LYS A 170 -13.73 -0.64 8.33
N LEU A 171 -12.63 -0.73 7.57
CA LEU A 171 -12.50 -1.74 6.52
C LEU A 171 -12.43 -3.16 7.12
N ILE A 172 -11.71 -3.34 8.22
CA ILE A 172 -11.66 -4.61 8.95
C ILE A 172 -13.06 -4.98 9.46
N GLU A 173 -13.76 -4.05 10.09
CA GLU A 173 -15.14 -4.24 10.56
C GLU A 173 -16.09 -4.64 9.41
N MET A 174 -15.92 -4.05 8.22
CA MET A 174 -16.69 -4.45 7.04
C MET A 174 -16.41 -5.90 6.63
N LEU A 175 -15.15 -6.35 6.65
CA LEU A 175 -14.78 -7.74 6.36
C LEU A 175 -15.32 -8.71 7.43
N GLU A 176 -15.29 -8.31 8.71
CA GLU A 176 -15.88 -9.09 9.82
C GLU A 176 -17.39 -9.25 9.64
N ASN A 177 -18.11 -8.17 9.36
CA ASN A 177 -19.55 -8.16 9.15
C ASN A 177 -20.00 -8.97 7.90
N ASP A 178 -19.11 -9.14 6.94
CA ASP A 178 -19.33 -9.94 5.74
C ASP A 178 -18.88 -11.40 5.88
N ASP A 179 -18.37 -11.83 7.04
CA ASP A 179 -17.75 -13.14 7.33
C ASP A 179 -16.54 -13.45 6.42
N GLU A 180 -15.84 -12.39 5.94
CA GLU A 180 -14.72 -12.54 5.02
C GLU A 180 -13.34 -12.38 5.68
N LEU A 181 -13.23 -11.79 6.88
CA LEU A 181 -11.94 -11.50 7.50
C LEU A 181 -11.09 -12.74 7.73
N ASP A 182 -11.69 -13.83 8.22
CA ASP A 182 -11.00 -15.11 8.44
C ASP A 182 -10.58 -15.81 7.14
N ASN A 183 -10.96 -15.23 5.99
CA ASN A 183 -10.63 -15.73 4.65
C ASN A 183 -9.86 -14.72 3.80
N THR A 184 -9.43 -13.60 4.37
CA THR A 184 -8.82 -12.50 3.61
C THR A 184 -7.48 -12.08 4.19
N PHE A 185 -6.42 -12.09 3.39
CA PHE A 185 -5.17 -11.39 3.70
C PHE A 185 -5.40 -9.89 3.52
N VAL A 186 -4.99 -9.06 4.50
CA VAL A 186 -5.07 -7.61 4.39
C VAL A 186 -3.67 -7.00 4.40
N PHE A 187 -3.33 -6.27 3.35
CA PHE A 187 -2.07 -5.54 3.22
C PHE A 187 -2.33 -4.05 3.37
N TYR A 188 -1.74 -3.42 4.37
CA TYR A 188 -1.79 -1.98 4.57
C TYR A 188 -0.41 -1.38 4.39
N PHE A 189 -0.28 -0.40 3.52
CA PHE A 189 0.99 0.28 3.23
C PHE A 189 0.78 1.69 2.68
N GLY A 190 1.80 2.55 2.79
CA GLY A 190 1.86 3.83 2.07
C GLY A 190 2.42 3.64 0.66
N ASP A 191 1.92 4.36 -0.35
CA ASP A 191 2.42 4.25 -1.74
C ASP A 191 3.76 5.00 -1.96
N ASN A 192 4.11 5.90 -1.07
CA ASN A 192 5.41 6.58 -0.97
C ASN A 192 5.60 7.09 0.46
N GLY A 193 6.74 7.65 0.76
CA GLY A 193 7.04 8.25 2.06
C GLY A 193 6.11 9.40 2.43
N GLY A 194 6.24 9.86 3.65
CA GLY A 194 5.33 10.81 4.30
C GLY A 194 5.16 12.16 3.58
N SER A 195 4.24 12.98 4.06
CA SER A 195 3.87 14.25 3.44
C SER A 195 4.62 15.46 4.03
N LEU A 196 5.49 15.25 5.02
CA LEU A 196 6.29 16.32 5.59
C LEU A 196 7.38 16.80 4.61
N PRO A 197 7.85 18.04 4.69
CA PRO A 197 8.91 18.55 3.83
C PRO A 197 10.17 17.67 3.85
N GLY A 198 10.81 17.45 2.68
CA GLY A 198 12.00 16.60 2.55
C GLY A 198 11.75 15.09 2.52
N THR A 199 10.48 14.67 2.48
CA THR A 199 10.09 13.26 2.41
C THR A 199 9.57 12.91 1.00
N LYS A 200 8.27 12.98 0.74
CA LYS A 200 7.71 12.73 -0.59
C LYS A 200 8.41 13.59 -1.67
N GLY A 201 8.76 12.98 -2.79
CA GLY A 201 9.48 13.62 -3.88
C GLY A 201 11.01 13.52 -3.78
N TYR A 202 11.55 13.01 -2.66
CA TYR A 202 12.99 12.88 -2.43
C TYR A 202 13.38 11.41 -2.27
N THR A 203 14.51 11.02 -2.88
CA THR A 203 15.05 9.63 -2.80
C THR A 203 15.84 9.42 -1.50
N THR A 204 15.26 9.79 -0.39
CA THR A 204 15.76 9.59 0.98
C THR A 204 14.95 8.51 1.68
N GLU A 205 15.42 8.04 2.84
CA GLU A 205 14.63 7.17 3.73
C GLU A 205 13.20 7.71 3.94
N GLY A 206 13.07 9.00 4.25
CA GLY A 206 11.77 9.63 4.47
C GLY A 206 10.84 9.63 3.25
N GLY A 207 11.39 9.53 2.04
CA GLY A 207 10.61 9.49 0.79
C GLY A 207 10.32 8.09 0.27
N LEU A 208 11.16 7.10 0.63
CA LEU A 208 11.08 5.74 0.08
C LEU A 208 10.60 4.71 1.09
N GLN A 209 10.98 4.82 2.36
CA GLN A 209 10.53 3.90 3.39
C GLN A 209 9.05 4.09 3.69
N VAL A 210 8.31 3.00 3.69
CA VAL A 210 6.86 2.99 3.91
C VAL A 210 6.48 2.01 5.01
N PRO A 211 5.41 2.27 5.78
CA PRO A 211 4.84 1.24 6.62
C PRO A 211 4.29 0.10 5.74
N LEU A 212 4.50 -1.13 6.18
CA LEU A 212 3.84 -2.32 5.63
C LEU A 212 3.36 -3.19 6.79
N VAL A 213 2.06 -3.37 6.86
CA VAL A 213 1.40 -4.27 7.82
C VAL A 213 0.62 -5.32 7.05
N VAL A 214 0.78 -6.58 7.40
CA VAL A 214 0.05 -7.68 6.78
C VAL A 214 -0.73 -8.42 7.85
N TYR A 215 -2.05 -8.46 7.70
CA TYR A 215 -2.90 -9.36 8.46
C TYR A 215 -2.98 -10.70 7.71
N VAL A 216 -2.66 -11.78 8.42
CA VAL A 216 -2.74 -13.15 7.91
C VAL A 216 -3.76 -13.91 8.74
N PRO A 217 -4.85 -14.42 8.14
CA PRO A 217 -5.85 -15.22 8.85
C PRO A 217 -5.25 -16.40 9.58
N ARG A 218 -5.82 -16.76 10.74
CA ARG A 218 -5.27 -17.81 11.61
C ARG A 218 -5.00 -19.13 10.87
N LYS A 219 -5.88 -19.51 9.95
CA LYS A 219 -5.76 -20.76 9.18
C LYS A 219 -4.59 -20.79 8.19
N TRP A 220 -4.00 -19.62 7.85
CA TRP A 220 -2.90 -19.49 6.91
C TRP A 220 -1.61 -18.93 7.55
N ARG A 221 -1.48 -19.04 8.87
CA ARG A 221 -0.27 -18.58 9.58
C ARG A 221 1.00 -19.33 9.21
N ASP A 222 0.87 -20.52 8.66
CA ASP A 222 1.96 -21.30 8.09
C ASP A 222 2.54 -20.69 6.78
N PHE A 223 1.89 -19.68 6.21
CA PHE A 223 2.42 -18.85 5.12
C PHE A 223 3.38 -17.74 5.60
N LEU A 224 3.48 -17.54 6.91
CA LEU A 224 4.40 -16.55 7.47
C LEU A 224 5.80 -17.15 7.59
N PRO A 225 6.85 -16.49 7.05
CA PRO A 225 8.23 -16.92 7.20
C PRO A 225 8.78 -16.73 8.62
N VAL A 226 8.03 -16.04 9.47
CA VAL A 226 8.38 -15.71 10.85
C VAL A 226 7.22 -16.02 11.79
N LYS A 227 7.51 -16.31 13.06
CA LYS A 227 6.48 -16.45 14.09
C LYS A 227 5.82 -15.09 14.36
N VAL A 228 4.55 -15.12 14.73
CA VAL A 228 3.82 -13.92 15.16
C VAL A 228 4.58 -13.19 16.28
N GLY A 229 4.79 -11.89 16.11
CA GLY A 229 5.58 -11.05 17.01
C GLY A 229 7.09 -11.10 16.80
N GLN A 230 7.59 -11.96 15.92
CA GLN A 230 8.99 -11.99 15.56
C GLN A 230 9.29 -10.91 14.50
N ARG A 231 10.48 -10.33 14.58
CA ARG A 231 10.99 -9.37 13.61
C ARG A 231 11.67 -10.09 12.45
N ALA A 232 11.44 -9.61 11.21
CA ALA A 232 12.22 -9.94 10.04
C ALA A 232 12.97 -8.68 9.58
N ASP A 233 14.27 -8.81 9.31
CA ASP A 233 15.14 -7.69 8.94
C ASP A 233 15.36 -7.58 7.42
N GLY A 234 14.86 -8.51 6.63
CA GLY A 234 14.94 -8.48 5.17
C GLY A 234 14.15 -7.35 4.52
N PHE A 235 14.64 -6.89 3.38
CA PHE A 235 13.98 -5.86 2.58
C PHE A 235 12.76 -6.41 1.84
N VAL A 236 11.70 -5.58 1.75
CA VAL A 236 10.54 -5.81 0.87
C VAL A 236 10.34 -4.55 0.05
N SER A 237 10.18 -4.70 -1.22
CA SER A 237 9.90 -3.59 -2.13
C SER A 237 8.52 -3.75 -2.80
N PHE A 238 8.05 -2.71 -3.44
CA PHE A 238 6.77 -2.77 -4.15
C PHE A 238 6.74 -3.75 -5.32
N MET A 239 7.91 -4.08 -5.87
CA MET A 239 7.98 -5.12 -6.90
C MET A 239 7.58 -6.49 -6.37
N ASP A 240 7.77 -6.72 -5.07
CA ASP A 240 7.54 -8.00 -4.42
C ASP A 240 6.06 -8.25 -4.09
N LEU A 241 5.23 -7.20 -4.08
CA LEU A 241 3.80 -7.33 -3.75
C LEU A 241 3.03 -8.13 -4.79
N GLY A 242 3.19 -7.81 -6.08
CA GLY A 242 2.53 -8.55 -7.16
C GLY A 242 2.86 -10.05 -7.15
N PRO A 243 4.14 -10.45 -7.21
CA PRO A 243 4.53 -11.86 -7.15
C PRO A 243 4.12 -12.53 -5.83
N THR A 244 4.14 -11.82 -4.69
CA THR A 244 3.64 -12.37 -3.42
C THR A 244 2.16 -12.71 -3.51
N LEU A 245 1.33 -11.82 -4.04
CA LEU A 245 -0.11 -12.04 -4.17
C LEU A 245 -0.43 -13.16 -5.15
N LEU A 246 0.28 -13.25 -6.27
CA LEU A 246 0.16 -14.38 -7.21
C LEU A 246 0.56 -15.69 -6.56
N HIS A 247 1.67 -15.72 -5.84
CA HIS A 247 2.15 -16.90 -5.12
C HIS A 247 1.15 -17.38 -4.05
N LEU A 248 0.62 -16.47 -3.24
CA LEU A 248 -0.44 -16.77 -2.26
C LEU A 248 -1.71 -17.32 -2.91
N ALA A 249 -2.01 -16.91 -4.13
CA ALA A 249 -3.15 -17.40 -4.92
C ALA A 249 -2.84 -18.73 -5.66
N GLY A 250 -1.63 -19.28 -5.53
CA GLY A 250 -1.23 -20.51 -6.25
C GLY A 250 -1.03 -20.31 -7.75
N ILE A 251 -0.79 -19.08 -8.19
CA ILE A 251 -0.59 -18.70 -9.59
C ILE A 251 0.91 -18.60 -9.88
N SER A 252 1.35 -19.24 -10.96
CA SER A 252 2.75 -19.13 -11.43
C SER A 252 3.09 -17.67 -11.73
N ILE A 253 4.22 -17.20 -11.22
CA ILE A 253 4.70 -15.84 -11.47
C ILE A 253 5.14 -15.74 -12.93
N PRO A 254 4.56 -14.83 -13.72
CA PRO A 254 4.93 -14.65 -15.13
C PRO A 254 6.40 -14.26 -15.30
N GLU A 255 7.01 -14.77 -16.37
CA GLU A 255 8.33 -14.28 -16.79
C GLU A 255 8.28 -12.78 -17.07
N GLY A 256 9.23 -12.05 -16.54
CA GLY A 256 9.29 -10.60 -16.68
C GLY A 256 8.74 -9.81 -15.48
N ILE A 257 8.08 -10.43 -14.51
CA ILE A 257 7.92 -9.86 -13.18
C ILE A 257 9.28 -9.98 -12.45
N GLU A 258 9.79 -8.86 -11.94
CA GLU A 258 11.17 -8.76 -11.41
C GLU A 258 11.24 -8.94 -9.88
N GLY A 259 10.12 -8.84 -9.19
CA GLY A 259 10.05 -9.03 -7.75
C GLY A 259 10.01 -10.50 -7.32
N THR A 260 10.19 -10.74 -6.03
CA THR A 260 10.16 -12.07 -5.40
C THR A 260 9.10 -12.14 -4.30
N PRO A 261 8.42 -13.29 -4.13
CA PRO A 261 7.48 -13.45 -3.02
C PRO A 261 8.17 -13.34 -1.66
N PHE A 262 7.51 -12.69 -0.71
CA PHE A 262 7.97 -12.61 0.69
C PHE A 262 7.01 -13.30 1.68
N LEU A 263 5.94 -13.89 1.20
CA LEU A 263 4.99 -14.73 1.95
C LEU A 263 4.65 -15.98 1.15
N GLY A 264 4.51 -17.12 1.84
CA GLY A 264 4.16 -18.41 1.25
C GLY A 264 4.68 -19.55 2.12
N LYS A 265 4.14 -20.76 1.95
CA LYS A 265 4.55 -21.95 2.74
C LYS A 265 6.01 -22.32 2.55
N ASP A 266 6.55 -22.06 1.38
CA ASP A 266 7.90 -22.36 0.93
C ASP A 266 8.86 -21.17 1.09
N ILE A 267 8.39 -20.04 1.62
CA ILE A 267 9.23 -18.88 1.87
C ILE A 267 9.83 -18.95 3.27
N SER A 268 11.15 -19.00 3.35
CA SER A 268 11.90 -19.02 4.62
C SER A 268 12.41 -17.63 5.00
N LEU A 269 12.73 -17.46 6.30
CA LEU A 269 13.37 -16.24 6.79
C LEU A 269 14.73 -15.99 6.14
N GLU A 270 15.47 -17.05 5.80
CA GLU A 270 16.78 -16.94 5.13
C GLU A 270 16.68 -16.35 3.72
N GLN A 271 15.57 -16.61 3.02
CA GLN A 271 15.31 -16.03 1.71
C GLN A 271 14.94 -14.55 1.78
N LEU A 272 14.58 -14.04 2.97
CA LEU A 272 14.24 -12.64 3.19
C LEU A 272 15.42 -11.79 3.70
N ASN A 273 16.50 -12.42 4.12
CA ASN A 273 17.73 -11.78 4.60
C ASN A 273 18.82 -11.86 3.52
#